data_1c13aeb40908ff8aae3d2e76e1df5c69
#
_entry.id   1c13aeb40908ff8aae3d2e76e1df5c69
#
_cell.length_a   1.000
_cell.length_b   1.000
_cell.length_c   1.000
_cell.angle_alpha   90.00
_cell.angle_beta   90.00
_cell.angle_gamma   90.00
#
_symmetry.space_group_name_H-M   'P 1'
#
loop_
_entity.id
_entity.type
_entity.pdbx_description
1 polymer ?
#
loop_
_entity_poly.entity_id
_entity_poly.type
_entity_poly.pdbx_seq_one_letter_code
_entity_poly.pdbx_strand_id
1 'polypeptide(L)'
;MAKAKVNFFDLVPVISEHITTEKEGELSVIAFPRFRSKFMLKYFVPKNKPSIIRIRLEEHGTAVWDLIDGQRTVKEMADALAEHFNHEANYEYRIATYLQQLQKQGFVKMLT
;
A
#
# COMPACT_ATOMS: atom_id res chain seq x y z
N MET A 1 1.80 -23.79 -24.64
CA MET A 1 1.73 -24.02 -23.18
C MET A 1 0.96 -22.90 -22.50
N ALA A 2 0.00 -23.27 -21.72
CA ALA A 2 -0.73 -22.25 -20.98
C ALA A 2 0.16 -21.69 -19.89
N LYS A 3 0.17 -20.37 -19.76
CA LYS A 3 0.85 -19.75 -18.65
C LYS A 3 0.11 -20.07 -17.36
N ALA A 4 0.84 -20.46 -16.34
CA ALA A 4 0.24 -20.59 -15.04
C ALA A 4 -0.30 -19.23 -14.61
N LYS A 5 -1.56 -19.20 -14.22
CA LYS A 5 -2.11 -17.96 -13.67
C LYS A 5 -1.47 -17.70 -12.32
N VAL A 6 -0.94 -16.50 -12.16
CA VAL A 6 -0.42 -16.10 -10.86
C VAL A 6 -1.62 -15.73 -10.00
N ASN A 7 -1.75 -16.44 -8.87
CA ASN A 7 -2.80 -16.14 -7.92
C ASN A 7 -2.38 -14.87 -7.15
N PHE A 8 -3.27 -13.87 -7.12
CA PHE A 8 -2.97 -12.63 -6.42
C PHE A 8 -2.56 -12.87 -4.97
N PHE A 9 -3.15 -13.86 -4.31
CA PHE A 9 -2.85 -14.17 -2.93
C PHE A 9 -1.44 -14.74 -2.73
N ASP A 10 -0.77 -15.15 -3.79
CA ASP A 10 0.60 -15.63 -3.71
C ASP A 10 1.63 -14.52 -3.97
N LEU A 11 1.18 -13.34 -4.30
CA LEU A 11 2.06 -12.20 -4.54
C LEU A 11 2.51 -11.58 -3.22
N VAL A 12 3.67 -10.95 -3.25
CA VAL A 12 4.25 -10.26 -2.10
C VAL A 12 4.16 -8.76 -2.33
N PRO A 13 3.36 -8.03 -1.53
CA PRO A 13 3.32 -6.57 -1.65
C PRO A 13 4.59 -5.94 -1.09
N VAL A 14 5.06 -4.91 -1.77
CA VAL A 14 6.21 -4.12 -1.36
C VAL A 14 5.85 -2.65 -1.49
N ILE A 15 6.13 -1.88 -0.45
CA ILE A 15 5.90 -0.44 -0.49
C ILE A 15 6.84 0.19 -1.51
N SER A 16 6.31 1.05 -2.38
CA SER A 16 7.10 1.71 -3.41
C SER A 16 8.16 2.63 -2.78
N GLU A 17 9.28 2.78 -3.48
CA GLU A 17 10.44 3.50 -2.94
C GLU A 17 10.15 4.96 -2.59
N HIS A 18 9.24 5.59 -3.32
CA HIS A 18 8.93 7.00 -3.10
C HIS A 18 7.95 7.24 -1.96
N ILE A 19 7.51 6.17 -1.30
CA ILE A 19 6.54 6.28 -0.21
C ILE A 19 7.25 6.20 1.13
N THR A 20 6.90 7.12 2.01
CA THR A 20 7.36 7.11 3.40
C THR A 20 6.16 6.87 4.30
N THR A 21 6.33 6.08 5.33
CA THR A 21 5.28 5.83 6.31
C THR A 21 5.56 6.60 7.59
N GLU A 22 4.55 7.33 8.05
CA GLU A 22 4.59 8.05 9.32
C GLU A 22 3.47 7.52 10.21
N LYS A 23 3.49 7.87 11.47
CA LYS A 23 2.41 7.50 12.38
C LYS A 23 1.74 8.74 12.94
N GLU A 24 0.42 8.66 13.06
CA GLU A 24 -0.38 9.69 13.71
C GLU A 24 -1.28 8.96 14.70
N GLY A 25 -0.86 8.89 15.95
CA GLY A 25 -1.49 8.01 16.92
C GLY A 25 -1.32 6.55 16.49
N GLU A 26 -2.41 5.83 16.39
CA GLU A 26 -2.38 4.43 15.96
C GLU A 26 -2.55 4.27 14.45
N LEU A 27 -2.80 5.37 13.76
CA LEU A 27 -3.04 5.32 12.31
C LEU A 27 -1.77 5.58 11.54
N SER A 28 -1.63 4.92 10.40
CA SER A 28 -0.52 5.15 9.51
C SER A 28 -0.84 6.27 8.54
N VAL A 29 0.17 7.07 8.24
CA VAL A 29 0.09 8.15 7.27
C VAL A 29 1.11 7.84 6.18
N ILE A 30 0.67 7.77 4.94
CA ILE A 30 1.60 7.59 3.83
C ILE A 30 1.94 8.96 3.27
N ALA A 31 3.22 9.18 3.02
CA ALA A 31 3.72 10.45 2.52
C ALA A 31 4.53 10.21 1.25
N PHE A 32 4.34 11.06 0.27
CA PHE A 32 5.04 10.92 -1.00
C PHE A 32 5.16 12.28 -1.66
N PRO A 33 6.19 12.47 -2.51
CA PRO A 33 6.34 13.75 -3.21
C PRO A 33 5.22 13.95 -4.22
N ARG A 34 4.71 15.18 -4.26
CA ARG A 34 3.68 15.57 -5.21
C ARG A 34 4.14 15.34 -6.65
N PHE A 35 5.38 15.68 -6.91
CA PHE A 35 5.99 15.48 -8.22
C PHE A 35 7.13 14.48 -8.09
N ARG A 36 7.08 13.42 -8.86
CA ARG A 36 8.09 12.36 -8.82
C ARG A 36 9.23 12.59 -9.79
N SER A 37 8.99 13.41 -10.80
CA SER A 37 10.00 13.73 -11.79
C SER A 37 10.97 14.77 -11.22
N LYS A 38 12.27 14.51 -11.36
CA LYS A 38 13.28 15.48 -10.93
C LYS A 38 13.14 16.79 -11.69
N PHE A 39 12.76 16.72 -12.96
CA PHE A 39 12.52 17.88 -13.77
C PHE A 39 11.39 18.73 -13.18
N MET A 40 10.29 18.12 -12.83
CA MET A 40 9.16 18.83 -12.22
C MET A 40 9.53 19.42 -10.87
N LEU A 41 10.29 18.66 -10.07
CA LEU A 41 10.73 19.17 -8.76
C LEU A 41 11.63 20.39 -8.91
N LYS A 42 12.47 20.41 -9.94
CA LYS A 42 13.41 21.51 -10.14
C LYS A 42 12.74 22.76 -10.67
N TYR A 43 11.79 22.63 -11.58
CA TYR A 43 11.29 23.78 -12.34
C TYR A 43 9.87 24.20 -12.00
N PHE A 44 9.07 23.34 -11.39
CA PHE A 44 7.64 23.60 -11.24
C PHE A 44 7.13 23.57 -9.82
N VAL A 45 7.94 23.16 -8.86
CA VAL A 45 7.50 23.14 -7.46
C VAL A 45 7.55 24.54 -6.90
N PRO A 46 6.41 25.08 -6.42
CA PRO A 46 6.41 26.40 -5.80
C PRO A 46 7.26 26.39 -4.53
N LYS A 47 8.01 27.45 -4.33
CA LYS A 47 8.92 27.56 -3.19
C LYS A 47 8.21 27.53 -1.84
N ASN A 48 6.99 28.04 -1.79
CA ASN A 48 6.27 28.23 -0.54
C ASN A 48 5.17 27.19 -0.30
N LYS A 49 5.10 26.16 -1.12
CA LYS A 49 4.08 25.12 -0.95
C LYS A 49 4.74 23.77 -0.67
N PRO A 50 4.15 22.97 0.24
CA PRO A 50 4.68 21.63 0.48
C PRO A 50 4.64 20.82 -0.81
N SER A 51 5.73 20.16 -1.13
CA SER A 51 5.79 19.25 -2.26
C SER A 51 5.47 17.81 -1.85
N ILE A 52 5.08 17.60 -0.60
CA ILE A 52 4.79 16.28 -0.06
C ILE A 52 3.29 16.18 0.22
N ILE A 53 2.70 15.09 -0.27
CA ILE A 53 1.30 14.77 -0.02
C ILE A 53 1.27 13.75 1.12
N ARG A 54 0.39 13.98 2.09
CA ARG A 54 0.19 13.04 3.19
C ARG A 54 -1.25 12.55 3.17
N ILE A 55 -1.41 11.25 3.27
CA ILE A 55 -2.72 10.61 3.32
C ILE A 55 -2.79 9.77 4.60
N ARG A 56 -3.73 10.12 5.47
CA ARG A 56 -3.94 9.34 6.67
C ARG A 56 -4.85 8.16 6.36
N LEU A 57 -4.39 6.97 6.69
CA LEU A 57 -5.18 5.76 6.49
C LEU A 57 -6.13 5.57 7.67
N GLU A 58 -7.29 5.02 7.37
CA GLU A 58 -8.22 4.67 8.44
C GLU A 58 -7.77 3.36 9.11
N GLU A 59 -8.53 2.92 10.10
CA GLU A 59 -8.17 1.76 10.90
C GLU A 59 -7.89 0.51 10.08
N HIS A 60 -8.79 0.16 9.16
CA HIS A 60 -8.61 -1.04 8.33
C HIS A 60 -7.45 -0.87 7.35
N GLY A 61 -7.33 0.30 6.75
CA GLY A 61 -6.21 0.58 5.85
C GLY A 61 -4.87 0.52 6.57
N THR A 62 -4.81 1.07 7.77
CA THR A 62 -3.60 0.99 8.59
C THR A 62 -3.24 -0.45 8.91
N ALA A 63 -4.23 -1.28 9.27
CA ALA A 63 -3.98 -2.68 9.60
C ALA A 63 -3.36 -3.42 8.42
N VAL A 64 -3.86 -3.18 7.21
CA VAL A 64 -3.31 -3.79 6.00
C VAL A 64 -1.91 -3.25 5.72
N TRP A 65 -1.77 -1.93 5.72
CA TRP A 65 -0.52 -1.27 5.36
C TRP A 65 0.64 -1.69 6.28
N ASP A 66 0.37 -1.79 7.58
CA ASP A 66 1.42 -2.08 8.55
C ASP A 66 1.99 -3.49 8.42
N LEU A 67 1.31 -4.39 7.72
CA LEU A 67 1.80 -5.74 7.48
C LEU A 67 2.65 -5.86 6.22
N ILE A 68 2.72 -4.82 5.40
CA ILE A 68 3.53 -4.86 4.17
C ILE A 68 5.00 -4.76 4.57
N ASP A 69 5.73 -5.85 4.45
CA ASP A 69 7.14 -5.91 4.83
C ASP A 69 8.04 -6.44 3.71
N GLY A 70 7.47 -6.68 2.53
CA GLY A 70 8.24 -7.18 1.41
C GLY A 70 8.51 -8.68 1.47
N GLN A 71 7.95 -9.38 2.44
CA GLN A 71 8.16 -10.82 2.62
C GLN A 71 6.86 -11.59 2.72
N ARG A 72 5.83 -11.01 3.32
CA ARG A 72 4.53 -11.68 3.44
C ARG A 72 3.80 -11.67 2.12
N THR A 73 3.19 -12.81 1.79
CA THR A 73 2.25 -12.86 0.68
C THR A 73 0.93 -12.22 1.10
N VAL A 74 0.09 -11.90 0.11
CA VAL A 74 -1.25 -11.39 0.38
C VAL A 74 -2.02 -12.38 1.26
N LYS A 75 -1.88 -13.68 0.99
CA LYS A 75 -2.53 -14.70 1.79
C LYS A 75 -2.08 -14.66 3.26
N GLU A 76 -0.78 -14.53 3.47
CA GLU A 76 -0.26 -14.45 4.83
C GLU A 76 -0.76 -13.19 5.55
N MET A 77 -0.88 -12.09 4.84
CA MET A 77 -1.45 -10.87 5.39
C MET A 77 -2.92 -11.08 5.76
N ALA A 78 -3.68 -11.74 4.89
CA ALA A 78 -5.09 -12.02 5.17
C ALA A 78 -5.23 -12.92 6.39
N ASP A 79 -4.41 -13.95 6.50
CA ASP A 79 -4.44 -14.85 7.66
C ASP A 79 -4.14 -14.08 8.95
N ALA A 80 -3.18 -13.17 8.90
CA ALA A 80 -2.82 -12.36 10.07
C ALA A 80 -3.92 -11.37 10.46
N LEU A 81 -4.76 -10.98 9.51
CA LEU A 81 -5.82 -10.00 9.75
C LEU A 81 -7.19 -10.63 10.00
N ALA A 82 -7.27 -11.95 10.06
CA ALA A 82 -8.55 -12.63 10.22
C ALA A 82 -9.30 -12.12 11.47
N GLU A 83 -8.60 -11.99 12.59
CA GLU A 83 -9.23 -11.52 13.82
C GLU A 83 -9.61 -10.05 13.76
N HIS A 84 -8.76 -9.24 13.13
CA HIS A 84 -9.05 -7.81 12.97
C HIS A 84 -10.38 -7.60 12.23
N PHE A 85 -10.67 -8.44 11.25
CA PHE A 85 -11.89 -8.37 10.48
C PHE A 85 -13.00 -9.28 11.03
N ASN A 86 -12.79 -9.84 12.23
CA ASN A 86 -13.77 -10.70 12.90
C ASN A 86 -14.21 -11.89 12.06
N HIS A 87 -13.30 -12.39 11.22
CA HIS A 87 -13.58 -13.52 10.29
C HIS A 87 -14.85 -13.28 9.44
N GLU A 88 -15.13 -12.01 9.11
CA GLU A 88 -16.28 -11.68 8.29
C GLU A 88 -16.18 -12.35 6.92
N ALA A 89 -17.32 -12.68 6.33
CA ALA A 89 -17.35 -13.22 4.99
C ALA A 89 -16.64 -12.25 4.02
N ASN A 90 -15.80 -12.79 3.16
CA ASN A 90 -15.11 -12.03 2.11
C ASN A 90 -14.06 -11.03 2.63
N TYR A 91 -13.61 -11.14 3.88
CA TYR A 91 -12.58 -10.21 4.36
C TYR A 91 -11.30 -10.33 3.54
N GLU A 92 -10.96 -11.54 3.11
CA GLU A 92 -9.78 -11.77 2.26
C GLU A 92 -9.91 -11.03 0.94
N TYR A 93 -11.09 -11.06 0.35
CA TYR A 93 -11.35 -10.36 -0.89
C TYR A 93 -11.24 -8.84 -0.70
N ARG A 94 -11.72 -8.34 0.42
CA ARG A 94 -11.61 -6.92 0.73
C ARG A 94 -10.16 -6.48 0.85
N ILE A 95 -9.33 -7.30 1.51
CA ILE A 95 -7.90 -7.03 1.63
C ILE A 95 -7.25 -7.02 0.25
N ALA A 96 -7.55 -8.02 -0.58
CA ALA A 96 -6.99 -8.11 -1.93
C ALA A 96 -7.39 -6.89 -2.77
N THR A 97 -8.65 -6.49 -2.69
CA THR A 97 -9.14 -5.33 -3.44
C THR A 97 -8.42 -4.06 -3.01
N TYR A 98 -8.23 -3.89 -1.70
CA TYR A 98 -7.52 -2.72 -1.19
C TYR A 98 -6.07 -2.68 -1.70
N LEU A 99 -5.38 -3.81 -1.66
CA LEU A 99 -4.01 -3.89 -2.17
C LEU A 99 -3.94 -3.64 -3.66
N GLN A 100 -4.93 -4.10 -4.42
CA GLN A 100 -4.99 -3.81 -5.86
C GLN A 100 -5.15 -2.32 -6.11
N GLN A 101 -5.94 -1.64 -5.30
CA GLN A 101 -6.09 -0.19 -5.40
C GLN A 101 -4.78 0.53 -5.09
N LEU A 102 -4.08 0.10 -4.06
CA LEU A 102 -2.79 0.68 -3.72
C LEU A 102 -1.78 0.45 -4.85
N GLN A 103 -1.80 -0.72 -5.45
CA GLN A 103 -0.95 -1.02 -6.59
C GLN A 103 -1.28 -0.11 -7.78
N LYS A 104 -2.54 0.05 -8.06
CA LYS A 104 -3.00 0.89 -9.17
C LYS A 104 -2.59 2.34 -8.98
N GLN A 105 -2.58 2.81 -7.75
CA GLN A 105 -2.16 4.18 -7.43
C GLN A 105 -0.65 4.33 -7.35
N GLY A 106 0.09 3.24 -7.45
CA GLY A 106 1.54 3.28 -7.43
C GLY A 106 2.16 3.30 -6.04
N PHE A 107 1.37 3.02 -5.02
CA PHE A 107 1.87 3.04 -3.63
C PHE A 107 2.55 1.74 -3.24
N VAL A 108 2.18 0.63 -3.86
CA VAL A 108 2.81 -0.66 -3.63
C VAL A 108 3.09 -1.34 -4.97
N LYS A 109 4.06 -2.25 -4.94
CA LYS A 109 4.35 -3.15 -6.05
C LYS A 109 4.03 -4.57 -5.60
N MET A 110 3.61 -5.40 -6.53
CA MET A 110 3.30 -6.79 -6.23
C MET A 110 4.35 -7.66 -6.88
N LEU A 111 5.08 -8.41 -6.07
CA LEU A 111 6.16 -9.27 -6.54
C LEU A 111 5.73 -10.73 -6.53
N THR A 112 6.29 -11.49 -7.46
CA THR A 112 6.05 -12.94 -7.53
C THR A 112 7.09 -13.73 -6.78
#